data_629d9ce0c6dc38fb38e154db6ca44a39
#
_entry.id   629d9ce0c6dc38fb38e154db6ca44a39
#
_cell.length_a   1.000
_cell.length_b   1.000
_cell.length_c   1.000
_cell.angle_alpha   90.00
_cell.angle_beta   90.00
_cell.angle_gamma   90.00
#
_symmetry.space_group_name_H-M   'P 1'
#
loop_
_entity.id
_entity.type
_entity.pdbx_description
1 polymer ?
#
loop_
_entity_poly.entity_id
_entity_poly.type
_entity_poly.pdbx_seq_one_letter_code
_entity_poly.pdbx_strand_id
1 'polypeptide(L)'
;MTQKGFALAVVAAQVLAQIGAFALAALLPGFIERWELSSAQAGWMLGIFFAGYVAAVPVLVALTDRIPARRVYLFGTACTALSHLGFMLVADGFWTGLALRALAGIGWAGCYMPGLKVLADRLSGDAQARAVGWHAAGVGVSGAASFLVAGGLDALAGPNAAFLFCFAAACGAFAIGFAVMPRSVPLREGPPPTGLLDFRPVLRNRAAMAWITGYTFHTWEMAAVRAWGVTFLTVAVAVHGAPAWLPAPSVLIALAGLLGIAVSLTGNEMSVRLGRMRMVSLATAAGALLSLGVGASIAFSAPLAALAVLAWYAAIFLDSSALTAGTVQAAEPGRRGATMGLHSMCGYAGGFMGPLAAGWALDLFGRETVWGWALAFGHVAPFLLFGLWLLRRLGRAA
;
A
#
# COMPACT_ATOMS: atom_id res chain seq x y z
N MET A 1 -2.83 -23.56 -21.98
CA MET A 1 -2.79 -23.27 -20.52
C MET A 1 -4.23 -23.28 -20.00
N THR A 2 -4.51 -23.94 -18.88
CA THR A 2 -5.85 -23.93 -18.25
C THR A 2 -6.19 -22.55 -17.68
N GLN A 3 -7.49 -22.24 -17.48
CA GLN A 3 -7.92 -20.98 -16.86
C GLN A 3 -7.29 -20.77 -15.48
N LYS A 4 -7.22 -21.82 -14.66
CA LYS A 4 -6.57 -21.78 -13.34
C LYS A 4 -5.07 -21.50 -13.45
N GLY A 5 -4.38 -22.18 -14.38
CA GLY A 5 -2.95 -21.94 -14.61
C GLY A 5 -2.65 -20.52 -15.10
N PHE A 6 -3.52 -19.95 -15.95
CA PHE A 6 -3.43 -18.56 -16.39
C PHE A 6 -3.60 -17.58 -15.21
N ALA A 7 -4.64 -17.77 -14.40
CA ALA A 7 -4.88 -16.93 -13.23
C ALA A 7 -3.70 -16.95 -12.25
N LEU A 8 -3.19 -18.15 -11.93
CA LEU A 8 -2.03 -18.32 -11.04
C LEU A 8 -0.77 -17.64 -11.59
N ALA A 9 -0.51 -17.76 -12.90
CA ALA A 9 0.64 -17.10 -13.53
C ALA A 9 0.55 -15.58 -13.45
N VAL A 10 -0.62 -14.99 -13.71
CA VAL A 10 -0.81 -13.52 -13.61
C VAL A 10 -0.70 -13.04 -12.16
N VAL A 11 -1.25 -13.80 -11.19
CA VAL A 11 -1.15 -13.47 -9.76
C VAL A 11 0.31 -13.60 -9.28
N ALA A 12 1.03 -14.65 -9.69
CA ALA A 12 2.45 -14.81 -9.37
C ALA A 12 3.28 -13.66 -9.95
N ALA A 13 3.03 -13.28 -11.20
CA ALA A 13 3.69 -12.13 -11.83
C ALA A 13 3.41 -10.83 -11.05
N GLN A 14 2.18 -10.62 -10.56
CA GLN A 14 1.86 -9.47 -9.72
C GLN A 14 2.64 -9.49 -8.39
N VAL A 15 2.66 -10.63 -7.69
CA VAL A 15 3.41 -10.76 -6.42
C VAL A 15 4.89 -10.46 -6.65
N LEU A 16 5.50 -11.01 -7.69
CA LEU A 16 6.89 -10.74 -8.05
C LEU A 16 7.15 -9.28 -8.40
N ALA A 17 6.23 -8.62 -9.13
CA ALA A 17 6.35 -7.20 -9.46
C ALA A 17 6.27 -6.30 -8.22
N GLN A 18 5.57 -6.74 -7.17
CA GLN A 18 5.26 -5.93 -6.00
C GLN A 18 6.11 -6.26 -4.78
N ILE A 19 6.89 -7.35 -4.81
CA ILE A 19 7.65 -7.80 -3.63
C ILE A 19 8.73 -6.79 -3.18
N GLY A 20 9.17 -5.89 -4.05
CA GLY A 20 10.12 -4.82 -3.72
C GLY A 20 9.48 -3.51 -3.25
N ALA A 21 8.15 -3.42 -3.18
CA ALA A 21 7.45 -2.15 -2.93
C ALA A 21 7.83 -1.47 -1.61
N PHE A 22 8.01 -2.26 -0.55
CA PHE A 22 8.37 -1.79 0.78
C PHE A 22 9.83 -2.10 1.16
N ALA A 23 10.68 -2.50 0.21
CA ALA A 23 12.09 -2.80 0.46
C ALA A 23 12.80 -1.59 1.09
N LEU A 24 12.59 -0.37 0.57
CA LEU A 24 13.18 0.83 1.18
C LEU A 24 12.69 1.06 2.61
N ALA A 25 11.42 0.83 2.91
CA ALA A 25 10.88 0.97 4.27
C ALA A 25 11.49 -0.06 5.25
N ALA A 26 11.76 -1.28 4.76
CA ALA A 26 12.45 -2.31 5.54
C ALA A 26 13.90 -1.96 5.82
N LEU A 27 14.57 -1.24 4.91
CA LEU A 27 15.99 -0.88 4.98
C LEU A 27 16.22 0.56 5.42
N LEU A 28 15.16 1.28 5.75
CA LEU A 28 15.19 2.73 5.99
C LEU A 28 16.20 3.17 7.04
N PRO A 29 16.36 2.48 8.20
CA PRO A 29 17.35 2.89 9.20
C PRO A 29 18.77 3.00 8.60
N GLY A 30 19.22 2.02 7.86
CA GLY A 30 20.54 2.03 7.22
C GLY A 30 20.70 3.08 6.11
N PHE A 31 19.60 3.40 5.38
CA PHE A 31 19.63 4.48 4.38
C PHE A 31 19.65 5.87 5.02
N ILE A 32 18.94 6.07 6.14
CA ILE A 32 18.99 7.33 6.89
C ILE A 32 20.45 7.61 7.34
N GLU A 33 21.12 6.63 7.91
CA GLU A 33 22.51 6.77 8.34
C GLU A 33 23.48 6.98 7.16
N ARG A 34 23.37 6.11 6.14
CA ARG A 34 24.30 6.13 4.98
C ARG A 34 24.22 7.41 4.15
N TRP A 35 23.02 7.96 3.98
CA TRP A 35 22.77 9.15 3.16
C TRP A 35 22.53 10.41 3.98
N GLU A 36 22.72 10.32 5.30
CA GLU A 36 22.53 11.44 6.24
C GLU A 36 21.16 12.13 6.04
N LEU A 37 20.11 11.31 5.84
CA LEU A 37 18.80 11.83 5.55
C LEU A 37 18.15 12.47 6.77
N SER A 38 17.51 13.62 6.60
CA SER A 38 16.52 14.09 7.54
C SER A 38 15.30 13.14 7.52
N SER A 39 14.52 13.13 8.60
CA SER A 39 13.31 12.31 8.65
C SER A 39 12.26 12.77 7.62
N ALA A 40 12.19 14.08 7.34
CA ALA A 40 11.34 14.60 6.27
C ALA A 40 11.78 14.09 4.90
N GLN A 41 13.08 14.07 4.60
CA GLN A 41 13.60 13.51 3.35
C GLN A 41 13.27 12.01 3.22
N ALA A 42 13.45 11.24 4.29
CA ALA A 42 13.07 9.84 4.34
C ALA A 42 11.55 9.66 4.12
N GLY A 43 10.72 10.50 4.74
CA GLY A 43 9.27 10.53 4.54
C GLY A 43 8.89 10.83 3.09
N TRP A 44 9.56 11.79 2.45
CA TRP A 44 9.39 12.08 1.02
C TRP A 44 9.72 10.87 0.14
N MET A 45 10.85 10.21 0.37
CA MET A 45 11.25 9.02 -0.40
C MET A 45 10.26 7.87 -0.28
N LEU A 46 9.66 7.68 0.91
CA LEU A 46 8.64 6.65 1.11
C LEU A 46 7.30 7.05 0.49
N GLY A 47 6.92 8.32 0.62
CA GLY A 47 5.65 8.84 0.12
C GLY A 47 5.61 8.98 -1.40
N ILE A 48 6.70 9.43 -2.05
CA ILE A 48 6.73 9.72 -3.49
C ILE A 48 6.36 8.49 -4.36
N PHE A 49 6.57 7.30 -3.84
CA PHE A 49 6.09 6.06 -4.45
C PHE A 49 4.58 6.11 -4.71
N PHE A 50 3.81 6.53 -3.72
CA PHE A 50 2.36 6.65 -3.84
C PHE A 50 1.95 7.83 -4.74
N ALA A 51 2.68 8.95 -4.69
CA ALA A 51 2.45 10.07 -5.60
C ALA A 51 2.72 9.68 -7.06
N GLY A 52 3.80 8.93 -7.33
CA GLY A 52 4.09 8.36 -8.64
C GLY A 52 2.98 7.45 -9.16
N TYR A 53 2.42 6.62 -8.29
CA TYR A 53 1.25 5.81 -8.60
C TYR A 53 0.03 6.67 -8.97
N VAL A 54 -0.33 7.63 -8.12
CA VAL A 54 -1.51 8.49 -8.33
C VAL A 54 -1.41 9.27 -9.64
N ALA A 55 -0.23 9.78 -9.97
CA ALA A 55 0.01 10.50 -11.21
C ALA A 55 -0.08 9.58 -12.46
N ALA A 56 0.38 8.33 -12.35
CA ALA A 56 0.44 7.40 -13.47
C ALA A 56 -0.88 6.66 -13.75
N VAL A 57 -1.68 6.36 -12.72
CA VAL A 57 -2.91 5.55 -12.83
C VAL A 57 -3.87 6.09 -13.89
N PRO A 58 -4.25 7.38 -13.94
CA PRO A 58 -5.21 7.87 -14.91
C PRO A 58 -4.75 7.61 -16.35
N VAL A 59 -3.47 7.77 -16.62
CA VAL A 59 -2.89 7.59 -17.95
C VAL A 59 -2.76 6.11 -18.30
N LEU A 60 -2.13 5.32 -17.43
CA LEU A 60 -1.81 3.93 -17.71
C LEU A 60 -3.06 3.05 -17.76
N VAL A 61 -4.06 3.30 -16.89
CA VAL A 61 -5.31 2.55 -16.92
C VAL A 61 -6.13 2.91 -18.17
N ALA A 62 -6.27 4.19 -18.49
CA ALA A 62 -6.98 4.61 -19.72
C ALA A 62 -6.29 4.06 -20.99
N LEU A 63 -4.97 3.93 -20.97
CA LEU A 63 -4.21 3.39 -22.10
C LEU A 63 -4.57 1.91 -22.37
N THR A 64 -4.94 1.12 -21.34
CA THR A 64 -5.36 -0.28 -21.52
C THR A 64 -6.64 -0.48 -22.31
N ASP A 65 -7.42 0.58 -22.52
CA ASP A 65 -8.60 0.54 -23.40
C ASP A 65 -8.25 0.77 -24.90
N ARG A 66 -7.04 1.26 -25.16
CA ARG A 66 -6.55 1.58 -26.52
C ARG A 66 -5.47 0.64 -27.02
N ILE A 67 -4.65 0.13 -26.12
CA ILE A 67 -3.57 -0.82 -26.42
C ILE A 67 -3.67 -2.06 -25.52
N PRO A 68 -3.07 -3.20 -25.90
CA PRO A 68 -3.09 -4.39 -25.06
C PRO A 68 -2.58 -4.11 -23.65
N ALA A 69 -3.36 -4.50 -22.64
CA ALA A 69 -2.98 -4.34 -21.23
C ALA A 69 -1.61 -4.97 -20.92
N ARG A 70 -1.21 -6.01 -21.68
CA ARG A 70 0.14 -6.58 -21.66
C ARG A 70 1.23 -5.54 -21.87
N ARG A 71 1.09 -4.61 -22.82
CA ARG A 71 2.11 -3.58 -23.07
C ARG A 71 2.27 -2.64 -21.88
N VAL A 72 1.16 -2.25 -21.27
CA VAL A 72 1.17 -1.41 -20.07
C VAL A 72 1.78 -2.16 -18.89
N TYR A 73 1.44 -3.45 -18.74
CA TYR A 73 2.00 -4.30 -17.70
C TYR A 73 3.52 -4.46 -17.84
N LEU A 74 4.01 -4.73 -19.06
CA LEU A 74 5.45 -4.85 -19.32
C LEU A 74 6.20 -3.54 -19.10
N PHE A 75 5.61 -2.41 -19.49
CA PHE A 75 6.15 -1.08 -19.14
C PHE A 75 6.24 -0.90 -17.61
N GLY A 76 5.18 -1.23 -16.88
CA GLY A 76 5.17 -1.14 -15.42
C GLY A 76 6.24 -2.01 -14.76
N THR A 77 6.35 -3.29 -15.16
CA THR A 77 7.39 -4.18 -14.61
C THR A 77 8.80 -3.73 -14.97
N ALA A 78 9.01 -3.17 -16.17
CA ALA A 78 10.29 -2.58 -16.56
C ALA A 78 10.64 -1.35 -15.69
N CYS A 79 9.69 -0.44 -15.42
CA CYS A 79 9.89 0.68 -14.50
C CYS A 79 10.26 0.20 -13.09
N THR A 80 9.58 -0.85 -12.59
CA THR A 80 9.89 -1.47 -11.29
C THR A 80 11.30 -2.06 -11.27
N ALA A 81 11.66 -2.84 -12.30
CA ALA A 81 13.00 -3.43 -12.43
C ALA A 81 14.07 -2.35 -12.47
N LEU A 82 13.90 -1.32 -13.31
CA LEU A 82 14.85 -0.22 -13.43
C LEU A 82 14.99 0.58 -12.13
N SER A 83 13.91 0.75 -11.37
CA SER A 83 13.99 1.38 -10.05
C SER A 83 14.88 0.58 -9.10
N HIS A 84 14.69 -0.74 -8.99
CA HIS A 84 15.49 -1.57 -8.10
C HIS A 84 16.94 -1.70 -8.55
N LEU A 85 17.17 -1.81 -9.86
CA LEU A 85 18.52 -1.78 -10.44
C LEU A 85 19.21 -0.45 -10.15
N GLY A 86 18.48 0.67 -10.26
CA GLY A 86 18.98 2.00 -9.95
C GLY A 86 19.40 2.14 -8.49
N PHE A 87 18.61 1.60 -7.54
CA PHE A 87 18.99 1.59 -6.12
C PHE A 87 20.29 0.83 -5.87
N MET A 88 20.58 -0.21 -6.64
CA MET A 88 21.80 -0.98 -6.52
C MET A 88 23.02 -0.28 -7.13
N LEU A 89 22.85 0.41 -8.27
CA LEU A 89 23.97 0.86 -9.10
C LEU A 89 24.24 2.37 -9.06
N VAL A 90 23.19 3.20 -8.89
CA VAL A 90 23.31 4.66 -9.08
C VAL A 90 22.71 5.51 -7.96
N ALA A 91 21.97 4.90 -7.01
CA ALA A 91 21.41 5.65 -5.91
C ALA A 91 22.51 6.01 -4.89
N ASP A 92 22.73 7.30 -4.71
CA ASP A 92 23.80 7.86 -3.88
C ASP A 92 23.30 8.89 -2.87
N GLY A 93 21.98 9.16 -2.80
CA GLY A 93 21.42 10.12 -1.88
C GLY A 93 19.93 10.39 -2.11
N PHE A 94 19.45 11.47 -1.49
CA PHE A 94 18.03 11.83 -1.48
C PHE A 94 17.42 11.95 -2.88
N TRP A 95 18.02 12.72 -3.80
CA TRP A 95 17.41 13.04 -5.08
C TRP A 95 17.34 11.85 -6.03
N THR A 96 18.40 11.05 -6.09
CA THR A 96 18.42 9.81 -6.89
C THR A 96 17.46 8.77 -6.30
N GLY A 97 17.45 8.61 -5.00
CA GLY A 97 16.50 7.74 -4.31
C GLY A 97 15.05 8.16 -4.52
N LEU A 98 14.76 9.48 -4.45
CA LEU A 98 13.43 10.05 -4.68
C LEU A 98 12.93 9.74 -6.11
N ALA A 99 13.77 9.98 -7.12
CA ALA A 99 13.43 9.72 -8.52
C ALA A 99 13.15 8.24 -8.78
N LEU A 100 14.00 7.36 -8.24
CA LEU A 100 13.83 5.91 -8.36
C LEU A 100 12.57 5.41 -7.64
N ARG A 101 12.23 5.99 -6.49
CA ARG A 101 10.98 5.66 -5.78
C ARG A 101 9.73 6.11 -6.54
N ALA A 102 9.77 7.30 -7.17
CA ALA A 102 8.70 7.75 -8.06
C ALA A 102 8.53 6.79 -9.24
N LEU A 103 9.64 6.34 -9.86
CA LEU A 103 9.64 5.35 -10.93
C LEU A 103 9.02 4.01 -10.49
N ALA A 104 9.32 3.54 -9.26
CA ALA A 104 8.70 2.35 -8.70
C ALA A 104 7.17 2.51 -8.53
N GLY A 105 6.70 3.68 -8.13
CA GLY A 105 5.27 4.01 -8.04
C GLY A 105 4.56 3.97 -9.40
N ILE A 106 5.19 4.53 -10.44
CA ILE A 106 4.73 4.42 -11.83
C ILE A 106 4.68 2.94 -12.25
N GLY A 107 5.71 2.18 -11.90
CA GLY A 107 5.77 0.73 -12.14
C GLY A 107 4.60 -0.01 -11.50
N TRP A 108 4.28 0.29 -10.24
CA TRP A 108 3.14 -0.30 -9.54
C TRP A 108 1.82 -0.02 -10.26
N ALA A 109 1.60 1.23 -10.70
CA ALA A 109 0.40 1.61 -11.46
C ALA A 109 0.26 0.81 -12.77
N GLY A 110 1.38 0.57 -13.46
CA GLY A 110 1.44 -0.21 -14.68
C GLY A 110 1.24 -1.73 -14.48
N CYS A 111 1.48 -2.24 -13.26
CA CYS A 111 1.33 -3.68 -12.98
C CYS A 111 -0.02 -4.05 -12.37
N TYR A 112 -0.48 -3.31 -11.35
CA TYR A 112 -1.62 -3.70 -10.53
C TYR A 112 -2.94 -3.70 -11.32
N MET A 113 -3.35 -2.54 -11.81
CA MET A 113 -4.62 -2.41 -12.53
C MET A 113 -4.63 -3.11 -13.90
N PRO A 114 -3.57 -3.04 -14.73
CA PRO A 114 -3.50 -3.80 -15.97
C PRO A 114 -3.53 -5.32 -15.75
N GLY A 115 -2.87 -5.83 -14.69
CA GLY A 115 -2.93 -7.25 -14.33
C GLY A 115 -4.36 -7.69 -13.96
N LEU A 116 -5.06 -6.90 -13.16
CA LEU A 116 -6.46 -7.14 -12.80
C LEU A 116 -7.37 -7.13 -14.05
N LYS A 117 -7.16 -6.16 -14.96
CA LYS A 117 -7.91 -6.09 -16.22
C LYS A 117 -7.70 -7.34 -17.08
N VAL A 118 -6.47 -7.82 -17.22
CA VAL A 118 -6.16 -9.04 -17.98
C VAL A 118 -6.92 -10.26 -17.42
N LEU A 119 -7.05 -10.38 -16.10
CA LEU A 119 -7.83 -11.45 -15.47
C LEU A 119 -9.32 -11.26 -15.74
N ALA A 120 -9.83 -10.04 -15.61
CA ALA A 120 -11.24 -9.71 -15.83
C ALA A 120 -11.67 -9.90 -17.30
N ASP A 121 -10.82 -9.57 -18.26
CA ASP A 121 -11.09 -9.69 -19.69
C ASP A 121 -11.04 -11.15 -20.18
N ARG A 122 -10.31 -12.05 -19.51
CA ARG A 122 -10.07 -13.42 -19.99
C ARG A 122 -10.84 -14.49 -19.23
N LEU A 123 -11.31 -14.19 -18.05
CA LEU A 123 -12.03 -15.13 -17.19
C LEU A 123 -13.46 -14.64 -16.99
N SER A 124 -14.38 -15.58 -16.71
CA SER A 124 -15.78 -15.29 -16.43
C SER A 124 -16.29 -16.12 -15.25
N GLY A 125 -17.43 -15.71 -14.69
CA GLY A 125 -18.10 -16.41 -13.60
C GLY A 125 -17.20 -16.61 -12.38
N ASP A 126 -17.29 -17.82 -11.79
CA ASP A 126 -16.54 -18.17 -10.58
C ASP A 126 -15.01 -18.14 -10.74
N ALA A 127 -14.52 -18.46 -11.95
CA ALA A 127 -13.08 -18.42 -12.23
C ALA A 127 -12.55 -16.98 -12.16
N GLN A 128 -13.29 -16.03 -12.69
CA GLN A 128 -12.98 -14.60 -12.61
C GLN A 128 -13.04 -14.12 -11.16
N ALA A 129 -14.12 -14.44 -10.42
CA ALA A 129 -14.27 -14.03 -9.04
C ALA A 129 -13.11 -14.52 -8.16
N ARG A 130 -12.71 -15.80 -8.30
CA ARG A 130 -11.56 -16.37 -7.59
C ARG A 130 -10.25 -15.70 -7.97
N ALA A 131 -9.99 -15.48 -9.27
CA ALA A 131 -8.76 -14.86 -9.74
C ALA A 131 -8.61 -13.41 -9.26
N VAL A 132 -9.69 -12.63 -9.26
CA VAL A 132 -9.74 -11.27 -8.68
C VAL A 132 -9.46 -11.30 -7.18
N GLY A 133 -10.03 -12.28 -6.44
CA GLY A 133 -9.74 -12.48 -5.02
C GLY A 133 -8.27 -12.82 -4.75
N TRP A 134 -7.67 -13.72 -5.53
CA TRP A 134 -6.23 -14.04 -5.43
C TRP A 134 -5.34 -12.85 -5.76
N HIS A 135 -5.71 -12.07 -6.78
CA HIS A 135 -4.99 -10.85 -7.16
C HIS A 135 -5.03 -9.80 -6.04
N ALA A 136 -6.17 -9.60 -5.41
CA ALA A 136 -6.30 -8.69 -4.26
C ALA A 136 -5.47 -9.17 -3.06
N ALA A 137 -5.53 -10.47 -2.72
CA ALA A 137 -4.73 -11.06 -1.66
C ALA A 137 -3.22 -10.96 -1.94
N GLY A 138 -2.81 -11.05 -3.22
CA GLY A 138 -1.44 -10.92 -3.66
C GLY A 138 -0.77 -9.62 -3.22
N VAL A 139 -1.51 -8.52 -3.11
CA VAL A 139 -0.98 -7.23 -2.59
C VAL A 139 -0.56 -7.35 -1.13
N GLY A 140 -1.37 -8.00 -0.30
CA GLY A 140 -1.04 -8.23 1.11
C GLY A 140 0.16 -9.15 1.29
N VAL A 141 0.18 -10.25 0.52
CA VAL A 141 1.28 -11.22 0.54
C VAL A 141 2.60 -10.57 0.09
N SER A 142 2.60 -9.85 -1.05
CA SER A 142 3.80 -9.16 -1.54
C SER A 142 4.28 -8.09 -0.56
N GLY A 143 3.35 -7.38 0.09
CA GLY A 143 3.67 -6.37 1.09
C GLY A 143 4.38 -6.96 2.31
N ALA A 144 3.86 -8.04 2.89
CA ALA A 144 4.50 -8.74 4.00
C ALA A 144 5.85 -9.35 3.60
N ALA A 145 5.87 -10.05 2.44
CA ALA A 145 7.09 -10.63 1.90
C ALA A 145 8.18 -9.60 1.61
N SER A 146 7.81 -8.37 1.22
CA SER A 146 8.75 -7.27 0.98
C SER A 146 9.61 -6.97 2.22
N PHE A 147 8.99 -6.84 3.39
CA PHE A 147 9.70 -6.59 4.65
C PHE A 147 10.57 -7.77 5.05
N LEU A 148 10.04 -9.00 4.96
CA LEU A 148 10.74 -10.21 5.35
C LEU A 148 11.98 -10.45 4.47
N VAL A 149 11.79 -10.38 3.16
CA VAL A 149 12.86 -10.68 2.19
C VAL A 149 13.91 -9.57 2.18
N ALA A 150 13.50 -8.30 2.13
CA ALA A 150 14.44 -7.19 2.09
C ALA A 150 15.26 -7.12 3.38
N GLY A 151 14.62 -7.20 4.55
CA GLY A 151 15.33 -7.17 5.83
C GLY A 151 16.21 -8.41 6.04
N GLY A 152 15.75 -9.59 5.63
CA GLY A 152 16.54 -10.82 5.73
C GLY A 152 17.77 -10.81 4.82
N LEU A 153 17.64 -10.37 3.58
CA LEU A 153 18.77 -10.27 2.64
C LEU A 153 19.75 -9.15 3.04
N ASP A 154 19.25 -8.04 3.56
CA ASP A 154 20.09 -6.99 4.10
C ASP A 154 20.97 -7.49 5.26
N ALA A 155 20.38 -8.21 6.20
CA ALA A 155 21.10 -8.80 7.33
C ALA A 155 22.15 -9.85 6.90
N LEU A 156 21.92 -10.57 5.81
CA LEU A 156 22.81 -11.62 5.31
C LEU A 156 23.92 -11.09 4.40
N ALA A 157 23.63 -10.16 3.51
CA ALA A 157 24.53 -9.76 2.42
C ALA A 157 24.42 -8.26 2.05
N GLY A 158 23.78 -7.46 2.90
CA GLY A 158 23.63 -6.02 2.74
C GLY A 158 22.49 -5.60 1.75
N PRO A 159 22.23 -4.29 1.66
CA PRO A 159 21.08 -3.76 0.95
C PRO A 159 21.10 -4.02 -0.56
N ASN A 160 22.29 -4.15 -1.15
CA ASN A 160 22.42 -4.49 -2.57
C ASN A 160 21.84 -5.87 -2.89
N ALA A 161 21.97 -6.86 -1.98
CA ALA A 161 21.38 -8.19 -2.15
C ALA A 161 19.83 -8.10 -2.15
N ALA A 162 19.26 -7.26 -1.28
CA ALA A 162 17.82 -7.03 -1.26
C ALA A 162 17.31 -6.40 -2.56
N PHE A 163 17.98 -5.37 -3.07
CA PHE A 163 17.59 -4.73 -4.33
C PHE A 163 17.84 -5.61 -5.55
N LEU A 164 18.91 -6.42 -5.55
CA LEU A 164 19.17 -7.42 -6.60
C LEU A 164 18.02 -8.45 -6.67
N PHE A 165 17.58 -8.95 -5.52
CA PHE A 165 16.43 -9.84 -5.47
C PHE A 165 15.15 -9.16 -6.01
N CYS A 166 14.86 -7.92 -5.60
CA CYS A 166 13.71 -7.17 -6.09
C CYS A 166 13.78 -6.93 -7.60
N PHE A 167 14.95 -6.62 -8.13
CA PHE A 167 15.21 -6.51 -9.57
C PHE A 167 14.93 -7.82 -10.29
N ALA A 168 15.49 -8.94 -9.81
CA ALA A 168 15.30 -10.26 -10.41
C ALA A 168 13.81 -10.68 -10.37
N ALA A 169 13.11 -10.40 -9.27
CA ALA A 169 11.68 -10.65 -9.14
C ALA A 169 10.86 -9.84 -10.15
N ALA A 170 11.16 -8.55 -10.33
CA ALA A 170 10.52 -7.71 -11.34
C ALA A 170 10.81 -8.18 -12.78
N CYS A 171 12.02 -8.65 -13.06
CA CYS A 171 12.37 -9.30 -14.33
C CYS A 171 11.57 -10.61 -14.53
N GLY A 172 11.39 -11.41 -13.48
CA GLY A 172 10.53 -12.61 -13.50
C GLY A 172 9.07 -12.25 -13.81
N ALA A 173 8.54 -11.20 -13.19
CA ALA A 173 7.21 -10.67 -13.49
C ALA A 173 7.07 -10.23 -14.95
N PHE A 174 8.09 -9.53 -15.46
CA PHE A 174 8.15 -9.15 -16.88
C PHE A 174 8.11 -10.37 -17.79
N ALA A 175 8.96 -11.38 -17.54
CA ALA A 175 9.04 -12.60 -18.33
C ALA A 175 7.71 -13.38 -18.33
N ILE A 176 7.08 -13.54 -17.17
CA ILE A 176 5.74 -14.18 -17.06
C ILE A 176 4.71 -13.37 -17.84
N GLY A 177 4.63 -12.05 -17.63
CA GLY A 177 3.71 -11.17 -18.34
C GLY A 177 3.94 -11.23 -19.86
N PHE A 178 5.18 -11.25 -20.29
CA PHE A 178 5.54 -11.41 -21.71
C PHE A 178 5.09 -12.75 -22.30
N ALA A 179 5.20 -13.83 -21.54
CA ALA A 179 4.86 -15.17 -22.00
C ALA A 179 3.35 -15.45 -22.02
N VAL A 180 2.61 -15.00 -20.97
CA VAL A 180 1.24 -15.48 -20.74
C VAL A 180 0.14 -14.46 -21.04
N MET A 181 0.43 -13.14 -21.01
CA MET A 181 -0.61 -12.14 -21.21
C MET A 181 -0.97 -11.97 -22.68
N PRO A 182 -2.27 -11.75 -23.00
CA PRO A 182 -2.75 -11.58 -24.36
C PRO A 182 -2.09 -10.42 -25.10
N ARG A 183 -1.82 -10.60 -26.39
CA ARG A 183 -1.22 -9.58 -27.27
C ARG A 183 -2.25 -8.68 -27.95
N SER A 184 -3.53 -9.04 -27.88
CA SER A 184 -4.66 -8.32 -28.51
C SER A 184 -5.44 -7.52 -27.47
N VAL A 185 -6.04 -6.43 -27.90
CA VAL A 185 -7.10 -5.75 -27.15
C VAL A 185 -8.36 -6.58 -27.28
N PRO A 186 -9.11 -6.90 -26.22
CA PRO A 186 -10.40 -7.53 -26.35
C PRO A 186 -11.30 -6.68 -27.23
N LEU A 187 -11.99 -7.32 -28.19
CA LEU A 187 -13.03 -6.66 -28.98
C LEU A 187 -14.12 -6.22 -28.01
N ARG A 188 -14.32 -4.94 -27.92
CA ARG A 188 -15.36 -4.35 -27.08
C ARG A 188 -16.58 -4.11 -27.95
N GLU A 189 -17.68 -4.72 -27.60
CA GLU A 189 -18.99 -4.38 -28.17
C GLU A 189 -19.48 -3.09 -27.51
N GLY A 190 -19.73 -2.06 -28.32
CA GLY A 190 -20.25 -0.77 -27.88
C GLY A 190 -19.27 0.41 -27.93
N PRO A 191 -19.76 1.63 -27.80
CA PRO A 191 -18.90 2.83 -27.79
C PRO A 191 -17.94 2.80 -26.62
N PRO A 192 -16.72 3.37 -26.77
CA PRO A 192 -15.77 3.47 -25.65
C PRO A 192 -16.47 4.22 -24.50
N PRO A 193 -16.21 3.82 -23.23
CA PRO A 193 -16.79 4.55 -22.11
C PRO A 193 -16.27 5.98 -22.16
N THR A 194 -17.17 6.89 -22.52
CA THR A 194 -16.92 8.31 -22.42
C THR A 194 -16.77 8.64 -20.95
N GLY A 195 -15.58 9.13 -20.55
CA GLY A 195 -15.40 9.70 -19.23
C GLY A 195 -14.82 8.79 -18.15
N LEU A 196 -13.95 7.80 -18.47
CA LEU A 196 -13.16 7.08 -17.46
C LEU A 196 -12.36 8.03 -16.54
N LEU A 197 -12.01 9.22 -17.04
CA LEU A 197 -11.35 10.30 -16.31
C LEU A 197 -12.32 11.41 -15.87
N ASP A 198 -13.60 11.32 -16.19
CA ASP A 198 -14.60 12.26 -15.67
C ASP A 198 -15.07 11.84 -14.28
N PHE A 199 -14.34 12.30 -13.28
CA PHE A 199 -14.68 12.07 -11.88
C PHE A 199 -15.76 13.02 -11.34
N ARG A 200 -16.24 14.02 -12.12
CA ARG A 200 -17.23 15.00 -11.65
C ARG A 200 -18.50 14.37 -11.11
N PRO A 201 -19.10 13.34 -11.75
CA PRO A 201 -20.28 12.68 -11.18
C PRO A 201 -19.97 11.94 -9.88
N VAL A 202 -18.80 11.30 -9.79
CA VAL A 202 -18.37 10.62 -8.54
C VAL A 202 -18.19 11.62 -7.41
N LEU A 203 -17.57 12.78 -7.67
CA LEU A 203 -17.39 13.86 -6.69
C LEU A 203 -18.74 14.43 -6.20
N ARG A 204 -19.79 14.36 -7.02
CA ARG A 204 -21.17 14.78 -6.63
C ARG A 204 -21.91 13.70 -5.85
N ASN A 205 -21.51 12.45 -5.95
CA ASN A 205 -22.08 11.33 -5.22
C ASN A 205 -21.62 11.37 -3.76
N ARG A 206 -22.43 11.94 -2.88
CA ARG A 206 -22.10 12.11 -1.46
C ARG A 206 -21.83 10.80 -0.74
N ALA A 207 -22.60 9.75 -1.08
CA ALA A 207 -22.42 8.42 -0.48
C ALA A 207 -21.07 7.82 -0.85
N ALA A 208 -20.70 7.85 -2.14
CA ALA A 208 -19.39 7.37 -2.59
C ALA A 208 -18.25 8.18 -1.97
N MET A 209 -18.38 9.54 -1.96
CA MET A 209 -17.37 10.41 -1.37
C MET A 209 -17.19 10.21 0.14
N ALA A 210 -18.26 9.84 0.86
CA ALA A 210 -18.14 9.49 2.27
C ALA A 210 -17.16 8.32 2.46
N TRP A 211 -17.36 7.21 1.73
CA TRP A 211 -16.50 6.03 1.82
C TRP A 211 -15.08 6.29 1.29
N ILE A 212 -14.94 7.04 0.19
CA ILE A 212 -13.66 7.43 -0.38
C ILE A 212 -12.85 8.24 0.62
N THR A 213 -13.46 9.21 1.29
CA THR A 213 -12.79 10.04 2.31
C THR A 213 -12.35 9.19 3.51
N GLY A 214 -13.22 8.30 4.00
CA GLY A 214 -12.85 7.37 5.08
C GLY A 214 -11.64 6.51 4.69
N TYR A 215 -11.63 5.99 3.46
CA TYR A 215 -10.50 5.20 2.93
C TYR A 215 -9.21 6.02 2.78
N THR A 216 -9.30 7.31 2.44
CA THR A 216 -8.14 8.19 2.34
C THR A 216 -7.39 8.31 3.67
N PHE A 217 -8.11 8.53 4.76
CA PHE A 217 -7.50 8.62 6.09
C PHE A 217 -7.05 7.27 6.63
N HIS A 218 -7.78 6.19 6.34
CA HIS A 218 -7.34 4.82 6.62
C HIS A 218 -5.99 4.51 5.94
N THR A 219 -5.81 4.87 4.67
CA THR A 219 -4.54 4.63 3.96
C THR A 219 -3.42 5.56 4.40
N TRP A 220 -3.74 6.76 4.88
CA TRP A 220 -2.77 7.64 5.54
C TRP A 220 -2.19 6.97 6.79
N GLU A 221 -3.05 6.46 7.67
CA GLU A 221 -2.67 5.72 8.86
C GLU A 221 -1.81 4.48 8.52
N MET A 222 -2.31 3.65 7.61
CA MET A 222 -1.62 2.44 7.18
C MET A 222 -0.24 2.73 6.60
N ALA A 223 -0.11 3.80 5.80
CA ALA A 223 1.16 4.16 5.19
C ALA A 223 2.15 4.74 6.20
N ALA A 224 1.71 5.49 7.22
CA ALA A 224 2.57 5.99 8.27
C ALA A 224 3.26 4.84 9.03
N VAL A 225 2.50 3.84 9.47
CA VAL A 225 3.08 2.70 10.19
C VAL A 225 3.92 1.79 9.28
N ARG A 226 3.53 1.57 8.02
CA ARG A 226 4.33 0.80 7.05
C ARG A 226 5.66 1.46 6.72
N ALA A 227 5.66 2.77 6.63
CA ALA A 227 6.86 3.55 6.33
C ALA A 227 7.85 3.56 7.48
N TRP A 228 7.37 3.82 8.68
CA TRP A 228 8.20 4.11 9.84
C TRP A 228 8.28 3.00 10.88
N GLY A 229 7.48 1.95 10.74
CA GLY A 229 7.38 0.89 11.75
C GLY A 229 8.69 0.13 11.98
N VAL A 230 9.47 -0.16 10.92
CA VAL A 230 10.80 -0.78 11.07
C VAL A 230 11.75 0.16 11.79
N THR A 231 11.81 1.43 11.38
CA THR A 231 12.67 2.45 12.01
C THR A 231 12.30 2.64 13.49
N PHE A 232 11.02 2.75 13.81
CA PHE A 232 10.52 2.84 15.18
C PHE A 232 10.98 1.68 16.04
N LEU A 233 10.78 0.45 15.56
CA LEU A 233 11.18 -0.75 16.30
C LEU A 233 12.70 -0.88 16.39
N THR A 234 13.46 -0.42 15.39
CA THR A 234 14.92 -0.38 15.43
C THR A 234 15.40 0.57 16.51
N VAL A 235 14.82 1.77 16.63
CA VAL A 235 15.14 2.71 17.71
C VAL A 235 14.76 2.12 19.07
N ALA A 236 13.58 1.50 19.20
CA ALA A 236 13.17 0.86 20.46
C ALA A 236 14.15 -0.24 20.91
N VAL A 237 14.64 -1.05 19.96
CA VAL A 237 15.65 -2.08 20.21
C VAL A 237 17.02 -1.45 20.58
N ALA A 238 17.40 -0.38 19.91
CA ALA A 238 18.66 0.32 20.23
C ALA A 238 18.67 0.93 21.63
N VAL A 239 17.52 1.47 22.08
CA VAL A 239 17.39 2.09 23.42
C VAL A 239 17.30 1.06 24.54
N HIS A 240 16.54 0.00 24.38
CA HIS A 240 16.20 -0.94 25.47
C HIS A 240 16.90 -2.31 25.35
N GLY A 241 17.58 -2.57 24.24
CA GLY A 241 17.96 -3.93 23.89
C GLY A 241 16.76 -4.76 23.42
N ALA A 242 17.05 -5.95 22.90
CA ALA A 242 16.03 -6.91 22.51
C ALA A 242 16.27 -8.24 23.20
N PRO A 243 15.26 -8.83 23.89
CA PRO A 243 15.37 -10.20 24.37
C PRO A 243 15.51 -11.16 23.18
N ALA A 244 16.20 -12.26 23.34
CA ALA A 244 16.54 -13.21 22.28
C ALA A 244 15.32 -13.79 21.53
N TRP A 245 14.15 -13.80 22.17
CA TRP A 245 12.90 -14.28 21.58
C TRP A 245 12.18 -13.22 20.70
N LEU A 246 12.58 -11.93 20.77
CA LEU A 246 11.93 -10.87 19.99
C LEU A 246 12.45 -10.91 18.54
N PRO A 247 11.58 -11.10 17.53
CA PRO A 247 12.00 -11.09 16.13
C PRO A 247 12.57 -9.72 15.71
N ALA A 248 13.39 -9.73 14.67
CA ALA A 248 13.89 -8.50 14.06
C ALA A 248 12.75 -7.55 13.62
N PRO A 249 12.97 -6.22 13.64
CA PRO A 249 11.95 -5.23 13.26
C PRO A 249 11.26 -5.48 11.94
N SER A 250 11.98 -5.86 10.89
CA SER A 250 11.42 -6.19 9.57
C SER A 250 10.52 -7.45 9.60
N VAL A 251 10.90 -8.46 10.41
CA VAL A 251 10.07 -9.66 10.61
C VAL A 251 8.79 -9.31 11.36
N LEU A 252 8.86 -8.46 12.39
CA LEU A 252 7.69 -8.00 13.14
C LEU A 252 6.69 -7.27 12.24
N ILE A 253 7.16 -6.39 11.35
CA ILE A 253 6.29 -5.69 10.40
C ILE A 253 5.74 -6.65 9.33
N ALA A 254 6.50 -7.65 8.90
CA ALA A 254 5.98 -8.70 8.01
C ALA A 254 4.87 -9.51 8.69
N LEU A 255 5.07 -9.92 9.95
CA LEU A 255 4.05 -10.61 10.75
C LEU A 255 2.80 -9.74 10.97
N ALA A 256 2.98 -8.45 11.24
CA ALA A 256 1.88 -7.48 11.32
C ALA A 256 1.09 -7.42 10.01
N GLY A 257 1.77 -7.43 8.85
CA GLY A 257 1.13 -7.47 7.54
C GLY A 257 0.31 -8.75 7.31
N LEU A 258 0.84 -9.92 7.70
CA LEU A 258 0.11 -11.19 7.63
C LEU A 258 -1.09 -11.22 8.58
N LEU A 259 -0.92 -10.75 9.81
CA LEU A 259 -2.00 -10.56 10.77
C LEU A 259 -3.10 -9.66 10.18
N GLY A 260 -2.71 -8.55 9.53
CA GLY A 260 -3.62 -7.63 8.87
C GLY A 260 -4.51 -8.31 7.82
N ILE A 261 -3.97 -9.25 7.02
CA ILE A 261 -4.76 -10.01 6.04
C ILE A 261 -5.85 -10.82 6.76
N ALA A 262 -5.51 -11.56 7.82
CA ALA A 262 -6.46 -12.36 8.59
C ALA A 262 -7.52 -11.48 9.26
N VAL A 263 -7.10 -10.35 9.85
CA VAL A 263 -7.99 -9.38 10.50
C VAL A 263 -8.93 -8.70 9.49
N SER A 264 -8.46 -8.40 8.28
CA SER A 264 -9.31 -7.81 7.24
C SER A 264 -10.46 -8.74 6.82
N LEU A 265 -10.21 -10.04 6.78
CA LEU A 265 -11.26 -11.04 6.51
C LEU A 265 -12.30 -11.09 7.63
N THR A 266 -11.84 -11.16 8.89
CA THR A 266 -12.74 -11.14 10.07
C THR A 266 -13.49 -9.84 10.20
N GLY A 267 -12.85 -8.70 9.91
CA GLY A 267 -13.46 -7.37 9.90
C GLY A 267 -14.58 -7.24 8.87
N ASN A 268 -14.40 -7.83 7.68
CA ASN A 268 -15.46 -7.88 6.68
C ASN A 268 -16.68 -8.66 7.18
N GLU A 269 -16.49 -9.83 7.76
CA GLU A 269 -17.59 -10.63 8.35
C GLU A 269 -18.28 -9.87 9.49
N MET A 270 -17.51 -9.23 10.37
CA MET A 270 -18.07 -8.39 11.44
C MET A 270 -18.85 -7.20 10.87
N SER A 271 -18.41 -6.62 9.76
CA SER A 271 -19.11 -5.50 9.11
C SER A 271 -20.48 -5.90 8.55
N VAL A 272 -20.62 -7.16 8.12
CA VAL A 272 -21.92 -7.72 7.69
C VAL A 272 -22.87 -7.89 8.89
N ARG A 273 -22.35 -8.38 10.03
CA ARG A 273 -23.16 -8.66 11.23
C ARG A 273 -23.52 -7.40 12.03
N LEU A 274 -22.57 -6.48 12.22
CA LEU A 274 -22.73 -5.28 13.08
C LEU A 274 -23.23 -4.06 12.31
N GLY A 275 -23.26 -4.15 10.98
CA GLY A 275 -23.45 -3.00 10.10
C GLY A 275 -22.13 -2.27 9.80
N ARG A 276 -21.89 -2.00 8.52
CA ARG A 276 -20.62 -1.46 7.99
C ARG A 276 -20.20 -0.15 8.66
N MET A 277 -21.12 0.81 8.77
CA MET A 277 -20.84 2.12 9.39
C MET A 277 -20.40 1.98 10.85
N ARG A 278 -21.04 1.09 11.60
CA ARG A 278 -20.68 0.85 13.02
C ARG A 278 -19.31 0.21 13.13
N MET A 279 -19.03 -0.79 12.28
CA MET A 279 -17.74 -1.47 12.28
C MET A 279 -16.60 -0.52 11.93
N VAL A 280 -16.72 0.26 10.85
CA VAL A 280 -15.72 1.28 10.47
C VAL A 280 -15.55 2.29 11.58
N SER A 281 -16.64 2.75 12.22
CA SER A 281 -16.53 3.71 13.32
C SER A 281 -15.74 3.17 14.51
N LEU A 282 -15.94 1.89 14.87
CA LEU A 282 -15.22 1.25 15.99
C LEU A 282 -13.74 1.04 15.63
N ALA A 283 -13.45 0.57 14.43
CA ALA A 283 -12.09 0.36 13.95
C ALA A 283 -11.31 1.67 13.87
N THR A 284 -11.89 2.72 13.27
CA THR A 284 -11.28 4.05 13.19
C THR A 284 -11.03 4.66 14.57
N ALA A 285 -11.97 4.50 15.52
CA ALA A 285 -11.78 4.99 16.88
C ALA A 285 -10.67 4.22 17.63
N ALA A 286 -10.60 2.89 17.44
CA ALA A 286 -9.53 2.08 17.98
C ALA A 286 -8.17 2.45 17.38
N GLY A 287 -8.09 2.64 16.05
CA GLY A 287 -6.88 3.10 15.36
C GLY A 287 -6.40 4.46 15.88
N ALA A 288 -7.32 5.43 16.01
CA ALA A 288 -7.02 6.75 16.58
C ALA A 288 -6.47 6.66 18.01
N LEU A 289 -7.09 5.85 18.87
CA LEU A 289 -6.63 5.67 20.25
C LEU A 289 -5.25 5.00 20.29
N LEU A 290 -5.05 3.93 19.53
CA LEU A 290 -3.79 3.20 19.49
C LEU A 290 -2.65 4.05 18.91
N SER A 291 -2.92 4.85 17.86
CA SER A 291 -1.90 5.73 17.28
C SER A 291 -1.32 6.73 18.28
N LEU A 292 -2.11 7.19 19.25
CA LEU A 292 -1.65 8.07 20.33
C LEU A 292 -0.70 7.35 21.31
N GLY A 293 -0.90 6.04 21.54
CA GLY A 293 -0.13 5.27 22.50
C GLY A 293 1.10 4.58 21.90
N VAL A 294 1.07 4.20 20.61
CA VAL A 294 2.15 3.41 19.97
C VAL A 294 3.49 4.14 20.05
N GLY A 295 3.55 5.41 19.65
CA GLY A 295 4.80 6.16 19.71
C GLY A 295 5.36 6.31 21.11
N ALA A 296 4.51 6.53 22.11
CA ALA A 296 4.90 6.64 23.51
C ALA A 296 5.38 5.30 24.10
N SER A 297 5.01 4.16 23.55
CA SER A 297 5.44 2.83 24.02
C SER A 297 6.95 2.63 23.96
N ILE A 298 7.65 3.40 23.13
CA ILE A 298 9.12 3.40 23.06
C ILE A 298 9.78 3.80 24.39
N ALA A 299 9.08 4.50 25.29
CA ALA A 299 9.61 4.88 26.60
C ALA A 299 9.77 3.69 27.56
N PHE A 300 9.15 2.55 27.28
CA PHE A 300 9.04 1.45 28.24
C PHE A 300 9.91 0.24 27.87
N SER A 301 9.71 -0.35 26.71
CA SER A 301 10.49 -1.51 26.25
C SER A 301 10.28 -1.83 24.78
N ALA A 302 11.24 -2.50 24.14
CA ALA A 302 11.10 -2.97 22.76
C ALA A 302 9.97 -4.00 22.58
N PRO A 303 9.73 -4.97 23.47
CA PRO A 303 8.57 -5.87 23.38
C PRO A 303 7.22 -5.15 23.45
N LEU A 304 7.08 -4.14 24.32
CA LEU A 304 5.84 -3.35 24.41
C LEU A 304 5.63 -2.53 23.13
N ALA A 305 6.68 -1.92 22.59
CA ALA A 305 6.62 -1.22 21.31
C ALA A 305 6.19 -2.14 20.16
N ALA A 306 6.73 -3.37 20.12
CA ALA A 306 6.33 -4.38 19.13
C ALA A 306 4.87 -4.78 19.29
N LEU A 307 4.40 -5.06 20.50
CA LEU A 307 3.02 -5.40 20.78
C LEU A 307 2.06 -4.27 20.41
N ALA A 308 2.41 -3.03 20.72
CA ALA A 308 1.62 -1.85 20.38
C ALA A 308 1.50 -1.66 18.85
N VAL A 309 2.59 -1.87 18.10
CA VAL A 309 2.56 -1.85 16.62
C VAL A 309 1.65 -2.96 16.08
N LEU A 310 1.75 -4.19 16.58
CA LEU A 310 0.91 -5.30 16.15
C LEU A 310 -0.59 -5.04 16.43
N ALA A 311 -0.90 -4.51 17.61
CA ALA A 311 -2.26 -4.14 17.98
C ALA A 311 -2.82 -3.03 17.06
N TRP A 312 -2.02 -2.02 16.78
CA TRP A 312 -2.41 -0.93 15.89
C TRP A 312 -2.62 -1.44 14.45
N TYR A 313 -1.71 -2.29 13.94
CA TYR A 313 -1.88 -2.93 12.64
C TYR A 313 -3.19 -3.73 12.55
N ALA A 314 -3.52 -4.48 13.60
CA ALA A 314 -4.78 -5.21 13.65
C ALA A 314 -5.99 -4.25 13.58
N ALA A 315 -5.97 -3.14 14.35
CA ALA A 315 -7.03 -2.14 14.30
C ALA A 315 -7.19 -1.52 12.91
N ILE A 316 -6.09 -1.15 12.25
CA ILE A 316 -6.06 -0.59 10.89
C ILE A 316 -6.76 -1.51 9.89
N PHE A 317 -6.50 -2.81 9.94
CA PHE A 317 -7.03 -3.74 8.95
C PHE A 317 -8.48 -4.16 9.17
N LEU A 318 -9.07 -3.87 10.34
CA LEU A 318 -10.45 -4.22 10.65
C LEU A 318 -11.48 -3.58 9.72
N ASP A 319 -11.25 -2.36 9.24
CA ASP A 319 -12.20 -1.63 8.40
C ASP A 319 -11.83 -1.57 6.90
N SER A 320 -10.64 -2.02 6.53
CA SER A 320 -10.10 -1.92 5.17
C SER A 320 -11.07 -2.49 4.10
N SER A 321 -11.54 -3.71 4.30
CA SER A 321 -12.50 -4.36 3.40
C SER A 321 -13.87 -3.67 3.42
N ALA A 322 -14.31 -3.20 4.59
CA ALA A 322 -15.59 -2.53 4.77
C ALA A 322 -15.65 -1.18 4.05
N LEU A 323 -14.58 -0.39 4.09
CA LEU A 323 -14.45 0.89 3.37
C LEU A 323 -14.51 0.69 1.86
N THR A 324 -13.75 -0.29 1.33
CA THR A 324 -13.78 -0.62 -0.10
C THR A 324 -15.15 -1.13 -0.55
N ALA A 325 -15.77 -2.03 0.21
CA ALA A 325 -17.09 -2.55 -0.10
C ALA A 325 -18.18 -1.47 -0.01
N GLY A 326 -18.06 -0.53 0.93
CA GLY A 326 -18.94 0.65 1.03
C GLY A 326 -18.86 1.53 -0.22
N THR A 327 -17.65 1.79 -0.71
CA THR A 327 -17.43 2.54 -1.97
C THR A 327 -18.06 1.83 -3.17
N VAL A 328 -17.87 0.50 -3.29
CA VAL A 328 -18.45 -0.28 -4.39
C VAL A 328 -19.97 -0.24 -4.38
N GLN A 329 -20.59 -0.33 -3.20
CA GLN A 329 -22.07 -0.29 -3.08
C GLN A 329 -22.66 1.10 -3.32
N ALA A 330 -21.91 2.16 -2.97
CA ALA A 330 -22.33 3.54 -3.21
C ALA A 330 -22.10 4.02 -4.64
N ALA A 331 -21.43 3.23 -5.48
CA ALA A 331 -21.17 3.58 -6.88
C ALA A 331 -22.47 3.54 -7.71
N GLU A 332 -22.70 4.60 -8.49
CA GLU A 332 -23.82 4.66 -9.44
C GLU A 332 -23.70 3.58 -10.53
N PRO A 333 -24.83 3.07 -11.06
CA PRO A 333 -24.84 2.17 -12.20
C PRO A 333 -24.04 2.74 -13.38
N GLY A 334 -23.16 1.90 -13.96
CA GLY A 334 -22.29 2.31 -15.08
C GLY A 334 -21.06 3.15 -14.69
N ARG A 335 -20.92 3.60 -13.41
CA ARG A 335 -19.80 4.44 -12.93
C ARG A 335 -18.89 3.76 -11.92
N ARG A 336 -19.08 2.45 -11.68
CA ARG A 336 -18.27 1.70 -10.70
C ARG A 336 -16.78 1.81 -10.97
N GLY A 337 -16.35 1.76 -12.25
CA GLY A 337 -14.94 1.90 -12.61
C GLY A 337 -14.35 3.26 -12.23
N ALA A 338 -15.03 4.36 -12.56
CA ALA A 338 -14.61 5.72 -12.19
C ALA A 338 -14.61 5.92 -10.67
N THR A 339 -15.62 5.38 -9.96
CA THR A 339 -15.70 5.45 -8.49
C THR A 339 -14.53 4.72 -7.83
N MET A 340 -14.18 3.51 -8.29
CA MET A 340 -13.05 2.76 -7.77
C MET A 340 -11.70 3.36 -8.18
N GLY A 341 -11.63 3.99 -9.34
CA GLY A 341 -10.47 4.77 -9.76
C GLY A 341 -10.20 5.94 -8.81
N LEU A 342 -11.22 6.74 -8.52
CA LEU A 342 -11.10 7.86 -7.58
C LEU A 342 -10.81 7.37 -6.14
N HIS A 343 -11.45 6.28 -5.70
CA HIS A 343 -11.17 5.63 -4.43
C HIS A 343 -9.69 5.24 -4.29
N SER A 344 -9.13 4.61 -5.31
CA SER A 344 -7.71 4.23 -5.33
C SER A 344 -6.79 5.46 -5.32
N MET A 345 -7.08 6.46 -6.15
CA MET A 345 -6.26 7.69 -6.21
C MET A 345 -6.27 8.45 -4.89
N CYS A 346 -7.44 8.67 -4.28
CA CYS A 346 -7.56 9.34 -2.99
C CYS A 346 -6.90 8.53 -1.87
N GLY A 347 -7.07 7.20 -1.87
CA GLY A 347 -6.40 6.33 -0.93
C GLY A 347 -4.88 6.46 -1.02
N TYR A 348 -4.30 6.33 -2.20
CA TYR A 348 -2.86 6.47 -2.36
C TYR A 348 -2.35 7.91 -2.15
N ALA A 349 -3.18 8.93 -2.32
CA ALA A 349 -2.84 10.29 -1.89
C ALA A 349 -2.71 10.37 -0.36
N GLY A 350 -3.59 9.71 0.40
CA GLY A 350 -3.41 9.50 1.84
C GLY A 350 -2.11 8.74 2.15
N GLY A 351 -1.82 7.70 1.35
CA GLY A 351 -0.58 6.93 1.43
C GLY A 351 0.69 7.77 1.23
N PHE A 352 0.64 8.82 0.41
CA PHE A 352 1.74 9.79 0.26
C PHE A 352 1.91 10.65 1.52
N MET A 353 0.81 11.14 2.07
CA MET A 353 0.84 12.08 3.20
C MET A 353 1.31 11.42 4.50
N GLY A 354 0.95 10.16 4.76
CA GLY A 354 1.28 9.48 6.01
C GLY A 354 2.77 9.44 6.34
N PRO A 355 3.62 8.90 5.47
CA PRO A 355 5.06 8.87 5.67
C PRO A 355 5.69 10.26 5.82
N LEU A 356 5.21 11.22 5.05
CA LEU A 356 5.72 12.59 5.03
C LEU A 356 5.40 13.34 6.32
N ALA A 357 4.15 13.27 6.79
CA ALA A 357 3.75 13.93 8.03
C ALA A 357 4.48 13.34 9.25
N ALA A 358 4.64 12.01 9.30
CA ALA A 358 5.44 11.37 10.33
C ALA A 358 6.92 11.81 10.29
N GLY A 359 7.51 11.91 9.08
CA GLY A 359 8.87 12.40 8.90
C GLY A 359 9.07 13.83 9.38
N TRP A 360 8.14 14.73 9.08
CA TRP A 360 8.18 16.11 9.61
C TRP A 360 8.06 16.17 11.13
N ALA A 361 7.19 15.35 11.72
CA ALA A 361 7.08 15.28 13.18
C ALA A 361 8.41 14.82 13.82
N LEU A 362 9.08 13.83 13.24
CA LEU A 362 10.37 13.34 13.70
C LEU A 362 11.50 14.37 13.55
N ASP A 363 11.49 15.20 12.49
CA ASP A 363 12.47 16.29 12.34
C ASP A 363 12.22 17.40 13.36
N LEU A 364 10.96 17.74 13.66
CA LEU A 364 10.61 18.83 14.58
C LEU A 364 10.86 18.44 16.06
N PHE A 365 10.59 17.19 16.43
CA PHE A 365 10.60 16.75 17.84
C PHE A 365 11.70 15.75 18.16
N GLY A 366 12.50 15.35 17.19
CA GLY A 366 13.65 14.46 17.34
C GLY A 366 13.30 12.99 17.21
N ARG A 367 14.00 12.30 16.30
CA ARG A 367 13.85 10.85 16.07
C ARG A 367 14.28 10.00 17.26
N GLU A 368 15.15 10.52 18.10
CA GLU A 368 15.66 9.84 19.30
C GLU A 368 14.80 10.10 20.55
N THR A 369 13.69 10.84 20.42
CA THR A 369 12.84 11.24 21.53
C THR A 369 11.51 10.48 21.54
N VAL A 370 10.97 10.29 22.74
CA VAL A 370 9.61 9.75 22.92
C VAL A 370 8.57 10.65 22.28
N TRP A 371 8.74 11.97 22.39
CA TRP A 371 7.81 12.95 21.80
C TRP A 371 7.81 12.93 20.27
N GLY A 372 8.98 12.74 19.64
CA GLY A 372 9.10 12.58 18.21
C GLY A 372 8.21 11.43 17.69
N TRP A 373 8.32 10.26 18.30
CA TRP A 373 7.52 9.10 17.92
C TRP A 373 6.07 9.20 18.33
N ALA A 374 5.76 9.76 19.52
CA ALA A 374 4.38 9.98 19.94
C ALA A 374 3.63 10.89 18.95
N LEU A 375 4.27 11.94 18.45
CA LEU A 375 3.68 12.84 17.46
C LEU A 375 3.74 12.25 16.03
N ALA A 376 4.81 11.51 15.68
CA ALA A 376 4.94 10.88 14.38
C ALA A 376 3.84 9.86 14.10
N PHE A 377 3.35 9.15 15.10
CA PHE A 377 2.20 8.25 14.95
C PHE A 377 0.88 8.91 15.42
N GLY A 378 0.93 9.68 16.50
CA GLY A 378 -0.26 10.33 17.07
C GLY A 378 -0.91 11.38 16.17
N HIS A 379 -0.15 11.99 15.22
CA HIS A 379 -0.75 12.93 14.27
C HIS A 379 -1.90 12.33 13.46
N VAL A 380 -1.92 11.00 13.31
CA VAL A 380 -2.97 10.30 12.55
C VAL A 380 -4.34 10.42 13.22
N ALA A 381 -4.39 10.45 14.57
CA ALA A 381 -5.63 10.44 15.33
C ALA A 381 -6.62 11.57 14.93
N PRO A 382 -6.23 12.87 14.89
CA PRO A 382 -7.17 13.93 14.50
C PRO A 382 -7.66 13.77 13.05
N PHE A 383 -6.83 13.26 12.14
CA PHE A 383 -7.24 13.01 10.75
C PHE A 383 -8.22 11.84 10.65
N LEU A 384 -8.02 10.77 11.40
CA LEU A 384 -8.96 9.65 11.47
C LEU A 384 -10.32 10.08 12.03
N LEU A 385 -10.32 10.84 13.12
CA LEU A 385 -11.56 11.35 13.71
C LEU A 385 -12.29 12.34 12.78
N PHE A 386 -11.53 13.19 12.07
CA PHE A 386 -12.10 14.06 11.04
C PHE A 386 -12.67 13.26 9.86
N GLY A 387 -11.96 12.24 9.39
CA GLY A 387 -12.44 11.33 8.36
C GLY A 387 -13.71 10.59 8.77
N LEU A 388 -13.78 10.12 10.00
CA LEU A 388 -14.96 9.49 10.56
C LEU A 388 -16.15 10.46 10.66
N TRP A 389 -15.89 11.70 11.06
CA TRP A 389 -16.91 12.74 11.10
C TRP A 389 -17.47 13.03 9.69
N LEU A 390 -16.59 13.18 8.69
CA LEU A 390 -17.00 13.38 7.30
C LEU A 390 -17.79 12.16 6.75
N LEU A 391 -17.31 10.96 7.01
CA LEU A 391 -17.98 9.71 6.60
C LEU A 391 -19.42 9.68 7.16
N ARG A 392 -19.61 9.99 8.45
CA ARG A 392 -20.93 10.01 9.07
C ARG A 392 -21.81 11.14 8.56
N ARG A 393 -21.24 12.32 8.34
CA ARG A 393 -21.99 13.50 7.87
C ARG A 393 -22.47 13.33 6.43
N LEU A 394 -21.60 12.87 5.54
CA LEU A 394 -21.94 12.67 4.13
C LEU A 394 -22.82 11.43 3.94
N GLY A 395 -22.59 10.36 4.70
CA GLY A 395 -23.38 9.13 4.64
C GLY A 395 -24.80 9.25 5.20
N ARG A 396 -25.09 10.26 6.05
CA ARG A 396 -26.47 10.54 6.51
C ARG A 396 -27.27 11.36 5.52
N ALA A 397 -26.61 12.03 4.59
CA ALA A 397 -27.24 12.91 3.60
C ALA A 397 -27.51 12.19 2.26
N ALA A 398 -27.20 10.89 2.18
CA ALA A 398 -27.42 9.99 1.08
C ALA A 398 -28.45 8.92 1.45
#